data_76c2cd8ff9652d50455b0d4587ff13b9
#
_entry.id   76c2cd8ff9652d50455b0d4587ff13b9
#
_cell.length_a   1.000
_cell.length_b   1.000
_cell.length_c   1.000
_cell.angle_alpha   90.00
_cell.angle_beta   90.00
_cell.angle_gamma   90.00
#
_symmetry.space_group_name_H-M   'P 1'
#
loop_
_entity.id
_entity.type
_entity.pdbx_description
1 polymer ?
#
loop_
_entity_poly.entity_id
_entity_poly.type
_entity_poly.pdbx_seq_one_letter_code
_entity_poly.pdbx_strand_id
1 'polypeptide(L)'
;MLKNHGYYRVVRDGKMSSIVCCDGGVFRFYPPTSANPEWTIENLLETPASDATLIDFDGDGKDELLVLSPFHGDTVLIYREKDGKYELDYEYPKKIEFLHAIWSGEIQGKPVVMIGHRKGNRDLLKFCWENGQYHAELIDYDCGPANAYGFHKDGKDYVISTNREINEIAMYEFD
;
A
#
# COMPACT_ATOMS: atom_id res chain seq x y z
N MET A 1 18.75 -8.28 6.76
CA MET A 1 17.81 -7.82 5.72
C MET A 1 18.60 -7.56 4.45
N LEU A 2 18.33 -8.29 3.42
CA LEU A 2 18.89 -8.07 2.09
C LEU A 2 17.77 -7.61 1.17
N LYS A 3 18.14 -6.95 0.05
CA LYS A 3 17.18 -6.47 -0.95
C LYS A 3 16.07 -5.60 -0.32
N ASN A 4 16.46 -4.66 0.55
CA ASN A 4 15.51 -3.67 1.09
C ASN A 4 14.92 -2.89 -0.08
N HIS A 5 13.60 -2.79 -0.12
CA HIS A 5 12.89 -2.16 -1.23
C HIS A 5 11.84 -1.18 -0.75
N GLY A 6 10.64 -1.64 -0.42
CA GLY A 6 9.55 -0.76 -0.04
C GLY A 6 9.79 -0.01 1.27
N TYR A 7 9.36 1.24 1.32
CA TYR A 7 9.33 2.06 2.51
C TYR A 7 7.98 2.80 2.56
N TYR A 8 7.26 2.65 3.65
CA TYR A 8 6.01 3.36 3.88
C TYR A 8 5.96 3.98 5.27
N ARG A 9 5.57 5.25 5.36
CA ARG A 9 5.37 5.95 6.63
C ARG A 9 3.94 5.77 7.10
N VAL A 10 3.78 5.31 8.33
CA VAL A 10 2.48 5.14 8.98
C VAL A 10 2.36 6.11 10.15
N VAL A 11 1.26 6.85 10.23
CA VAL A 11 0.91 7.69 11.37
C VAL A 11 -0.43 7.20 11.91
N ARG A 12 -0.46 6.75 13.16
CA ARG A 12 -1.67 6.29 13.84
C ARG A 12 -1.71 6.91 15.24
N ASP A 13 -2.81 7.55 15.61
CA ASP A 13 -2.98 8.23 16.91
C ASP A 13 -1.83 9.20 17.27
N GLY A 14 -1.36 9.94 16.28
CA GLY A 14 -0.23 10.86 16.43
C GLY A 14 1.14 10.19 16.61
N LYS A 15 1.21 8.86 16.59
CA LYS A 15 2.46 8.10 16.65
C LYS A 15 2.93 7.73 15.25
N MET A 16 4.22 7.95 14.99
CA MET A 16 4.84 7.62 13.71
C MET A 16 5.53 6.27 13.80
N SER A 17 5.40 5.49 12.75
CA SER A 17 6.20 4.29 12.48
C SER A 17 6.50 4.19 10.99
N SER A 18 7.33 3.25 10.60
CA SER A 18 7.68 3.00 9.19
C SER A 18 7.60 1.53 8.88
N ILE A 19 7.08 1.19 7.72
CA ILE A 19 7.12 -0.15 7.15
C ILE A 19 8.32 -0.24 6.22
N VAL A 20 9.06 -1.33 6.30
CA VAL A 20 10.17 -1.66 5.40
C VAL A 20 9.98 -3.08 4.91
N CYS A 21 10.07 -3.26 3.60
CA CYS A 21 9.97 -4.56 2.94
C CYS A 21 11.33 -5.05 2.45
N CYS A 22 11.56 -6.35 2.53
CA CYS A 22 12.80 -6.98 2.08
C CYS A 22 12.61 -8.48 1.81
N ASP A 23 13.70 -9.19 1.51
CA ASP A 23 13.71 -10.64 1.34
C ASP A 23 13.43 -11.44 2.64
N GLY A 24 13.56 -10.80 3.80
CA GLY A 24 13.22 -11.39 5.10
C GLY A 24 11.78 -11.14 5.54
N GLY A 25 11.01 -10.35 4.78
CA GLY A 25 9.61 -10.06 5.12
C GLY A 25 9.25 -8.58 5.21
N VAL A 26 8.19 -8.30 5.97
CA VAL A 26 7.67 -6.96 6.25
C VAL A 26 7.94 -6.60 7.70
N PHE A 27 8.62 -5.49 7.92
CA PHE A 27 9.02 -5.02 9.26
C PHE A 27 8.46 -3.64 9.55
N ARG A 28 7.99 -3.46 10.78
CA ARG A 28 7.57 -2.16 11.30
C ARG A 28 8.61 -1.61 12.27
N PHE A 29 9.03 -0.38 12.04
CA PHE A 29 10.03 0.33 12.81
C PHE A 29 9.37 1.46 13.60
N TYR A 30 9.54 1.46 14.90
CA TYR A 30 9.10 2.53 15.79
C TYR A 30 10.30 3.38 16.21
N PRO A 31 10.25 4.71 16.05
CA PRO A 31 11.36 5.57 16.44
C PRO A 31 11.54 5.59 17.96
N PRO A 32 12.76 5.93 18.44
CA PRO A 32 13.00 6.14 19.85
C PRO A 32 12.05 7.16 20.49
N THR A 33 11.76 6.95 21.78
CA THR A 33 10.98 7.85 22.62
C THR A 33 11.78 8.22 23.87
N SER A 34 11.29 9.18 24.65
CA SER A 34 11.93 9.52 25.95
C SER A 34 11.94 8.35 26.95
N ALA A 35 10.97 7.42 26.81
CA ALA A 35 10.87 6.24 27.67
C ALA A 35 11.66 5.05 27.12
N ASN A 36 11.88 4.98 25.82
CA ASN A 36 12.69 3.95 25.15
C ASN A 36 13.62 4.62 24.14
N PRO A 37 14.93 4.77 24.43
CA PRO A 37 15.88 5.46 23.56
C PRO A 37 16.32 4.63 22.34
N GLU A 38 15.87 3.40 22.21
CA GLU A 38 16.22 2.50 21.11
C GLU A 38 15.06 2.36 20.10
N TRP A 39 15.40 2.02 18.86
CA TRP A 39 14.42 1.63 17.86
C TRP A 39 13.79 0.29 18.24
N THR A 40 12.47 0.23 18.16
CA THR A 40 11.74 -1.05 18.26
C THR A 40 11.44 -1.55 16.87
N ILE A 41 11.72 -2.82 16.61
CA ILE A 41 11.47 -3.47 15.32
C ILE A 41 10.52 -4.63 15.55
N GLU A 42 9.42 -4.62 14.81
CA GLU A 42 8.42 -5.67 14.80
C GLU A 42 8.44 -6.36 13.44
N ASN A 43 8.45 -7.69 13.42
CA ASN A 43 8.27 -8.45 12.17
C ASN A 43 6.78 -8.73 12.00
N LEU A 44 6.15 -8.08 11.02
CA LEU A 44 4.73 -8.25 10.71
C LEU A 44 4.46 -9.51 9.89
N LEU A 45 5.38 -9.84 8.98
CA LEU A 45 5.23 -10.96 8.05
C LEU A 45 6.60 -11.50 7.67
N GLU A 46 6.78 -12.83 7.75
CA GLU A 46 8.04 -13.52 7.38
C GLU A 46 8.13 -13.86 5.87
N THR A 47 7.14 -13.46 5.09
CA THR A 47 7.13 -13.67 3.64
C THR A 47 7.79 -12.50 2.92
N PRO A 48 8.74 -12.73 2.00
CA PRO A 48 9.35 -11.67 1.20
C PRO A 48 8.34 -10.76 0.54
N ALA A 49 8.62 -9.45 0.52
CA ALA A 49 7.76 -8.44 -0.07
C ALA A 49 8.57 -7.35 -0.78
N SER A 50 8.02 -6.76 -1.84
CA SER A 50 8.61 -5.58 -2.47
C SER A 50 8.13 -4.29 -1.84
N ASP A 51 6.86 -4.18 -1.51
CA ASP A 51 6.30 -3.02 -0.83
C ASP A 51 5.08 -3.43 0.00
N ALA A 52 4.70 -2.60 0.98
CA ALA A 52 3.53 -2.85 1.81
C ALA A 52 3.02 -1.57 2.48
N THR A 53 1.75 -1.56 2.84
CA THR A 53 1.14 -0.50 3.66
C THR A 53 0.16 -1.09 4.67
N LEU A 54 -0.10 -0.33 5.74
CA LEU A 54 -1.12 -0.62 6.75
C LEU A 54 -2.28 0.35 6.58
N ILE A 55 -3.49 -0.18 6.54
CA ILE A 55 -4.73 0.60 6.40
C ILE A 55 -5.91 -0.17 6.98
N ASP A 56 -6.77 0.51 7.72
CA ASP A 56 -8.03 -0.02 8.23
C ASP A 56 -9.09 0.10 7.12
N PHE A 57 -9.23 -0.94 6.30
CA PHE A 57 -10.13 -0.92 5.15
C PHE A 57 -11.60 -0.96 5.53
N ASP A 58 -11.98 -1.73 6.56
CA ASP A 58 -13.38 -1.97 6.93
C ASP A 58 -13.88 -1.14 8.12
N GLY A 59 -12.99 -0.34 8.73
CA GLY A 59 -13.31 0.56 9.81
C GLY A 59 -13.49 -0.14 11.17
N ASP A 60 -12.94 -1.34 11.35
CA ASP A 60 -13.03 -2.09 12.60
C ASP A 60 -12.02 -1.63 13.67
N GLY A 61 -11.13 -0.69 13.32
CA GLY A 61 -10.10 -0.13 14.18
C GLY A 61 -8.78 -0.89 14.15
N LYS A 62 -8.66 -1.93 13.31
CA LYS A 62 -7.44 -2.69 13.06
C LYS A 62 -6.96 -2.47 11.64
N ASP A 63 -5.64 -2.35 11.49
CA ASP A 63 -5.07 -2.20 10.17
C ASP A 63 -4.93 -3.56 9.47
N GLU A 64 -5.41 -3.68 8.24
CA GLU A 64 -4.97 -4.70 7.33
C GLU A 64 -3.58 -4.36 6.78
N LEU A 65 -2.80 -5.41 6.50
CA LEU A 65 -1.50 -5.30 5.84
C LEU A 65 -1.66 -5.67 4.36
N LEU A 66 -1.63 -4.66 3.48
CA LEU A 66 -1.59 -4.90 2.04
C LEU A 66 -0.14 -5.01 1.60
N VAL A 67 0.16 -6.05 0.82
CA VAL A 67 1.52 -6.44 0.39
C VAL A 67 1.59 -6.63 -1.11
N LEU A 68 2.62 -6.06 -1.72
CA LEU A 68 3.03 -6.37 -3.08
C LEU A 68 4.07 -7.48 -3.07
N SER A 69 3.85 -8.53 -3.86
CA SER A 69 4.77 -9.68 -3.94
C SER A 69 6.19 -9.28 -4.38
N PRO A 70 7.23 -10.05 -3.98
CA PRO A 70 8.62 -9.64 -4.19
C PRO A 70 9.02 -9.75 -5.66
N PHE A 71 9.98 -9.18 -5.93
CA PHE A 71 10.62 -7.91 -6.29
C PHE A 71 10.01 -7.49 -7.60
N HIS A 72 9.15 -6.49 -7.59
CA HIS A 72 8.28 -6.14 -8.70
C HIS A 72 7.48 -7.34 -9.19
N GLY A 73 6.89 -8.07 -8.24
CA GLY A 73 6.09 -9.25 -8.52
C GLY A 73 4.75 -8.93 -9.20
N ASP A 74 3.87 -9.89 -9.17
CA ASP A 74 2.63 -9.87 -9.94
C ASP A 74 1.35 -10.07 -9.10
N THR A 75 1.49 -10.09 -7.78
CA THR A 75 0.40 -10.46 -6.87
C THR A 75 0.23 -9.40 -5.78
N VAL A 76 -1.01 -8.98 -5.55
CA VAL A 76 -1.43 -8.16 -4.40
C VAL A 76 -2.10 -9.05 -3.38
N LEU A 77 -1.61 -8.99 -2.15
CA LEU A 77 -2.08 -9.79 -1.01
C LEU A 77 -2.54 -8.86 0.10
N ILE A 78 -3.65 -9.21 0.77
CA ILE A 78 -4.11 -8.48 1.95
C ILE A 78 -4.19 -9.47 3.10
N TYR A 79 -3.57 -9.10 4.21
CA TYR A 79 -3.54 -9.88 5.43
C TYR A 79 -4.30 -9.16 6.53
N ARG A 80 -4.98 -9.91 7.36
CA ARG A 80 -5.72 -9.43 8.54
C ARG A 80 -5.05 -9.94 9.81
N GLU A 81 -4.99 -9.09 10.83
CA GLU A 81 -4.47 -9.51 12.12
C GLU A 81 -5.47 -10.44 12.85
N LYS A 82 -4.99 -11.61 13.25
CA LYS A 82 -5.67 -12.56 14.12
C LYS A 82 -4.71 -13.02 15.22
N ASP A 83 -5.09 -12.83 16.47
CA ASP A 83 -4.31 -13.25 17.64
C ASP A 83 -2.83 -12.79 17.63
N GLY A 84 -2.60 -11.55 17.16
CA GLY A 84 -1.27 -10.92 17.08
C GLY A 84 -0.43 -11.38 15.89
N LYS A 85 -1.02 -12.02 14.88
CA LYS A 85 -0.36 -12.45 13.64
C LYS A 85 -1.16 -12.04 12.42
N TYR A 86 -0.47 -11.69 11.37
CA TYR A 86 -1.08 -11.43 10.07
C TYR A 86 -1.30 -12.74 9.31
N GLU A 87 -2.57 -13.06 9.01
CA GLU A 87 -3.00 -14.20 8.21
C GLU A 87 -3.55 -13.71 6.86
N LEU A 88 -3.28 -14.46 5.78
CA LEU A 88 -3.80 -14.11 4.45
C LEU A 88 -5.33 -14.14 4.47
N ASP A 89 -5.93 -13.01 4.10
CA ASP A 89 -7.38 -12.82 4.03
C ASP A 89 -7.88 -12.70 2.59
N TYR A 90 -7.06 -12.07 1.72
CA TYR A 90 -7.42 -11.87 0.32
C TYR A 90 -6.20 -11.90 -0.59
N GLU A 91 -6.35 -12.54 -1.74
CA GLU A 91 -5.43 -12.45 -2.88
C GLU A 91 -6.19 -11.88 -4.08
N TYR A 92 -5.65 -10.83 -4.69
CA TYR A 92 -6.24 -10.28 -5.91
C TYR A 92 -6.20 -11.31 -7.05
N PRO A 93 -7.36 -11.65 -7.67
CA PRO A 93 -7.46 -12.81 -8.54
C PRO A 93 -6.76 -12.64 -9.91
N LYS A 94 -6.38 -11.41 -10.26
CA LYS A 94 -5.68 -11.13 -11.52
C LYS A 94 -4.18 -10.97 -11.27
N LYS A 95 -3.37 -11.57 -12.13
CA LYS A 95 -1.93 -11.31 -12.14
C LYS A 95 -1.65 -9.98 -12.83
N ILE A 96 -0.88 -9.14 -12.16
CA ILE A 96 -0.52 -7.79 -12.63
C ILE A 96 0.99 -7.63 -12.59
N GLU A 97 1.60 -7.60 -13.77
CA GLU A 97 3.05 -7.70 -13.90
C GLU A 97 3.79 -6.43 -13.50
N PHE A 98 4.85 -6.58 -12.74
CA PHE A 98 5.75 -5.49 -12.35
C PHE A 98 5.07 -4.43 -11.48
N LEU A 99 4.54 -4.86 -10.33
CA LEU A 99 4.00 -3.99 -9.29
C LEU A 99 5.06 -2.97 -8.84
N HIS A 100 4.69 -1.70 -8.73
CA HIS A 100 5.64 -0.64 -8.44
C HIS A 100 5.07 0.48 -7.56
N ALA A 101 4.00 1.15 -7.98
CA ALA A 101 3.41 2.23 -7.21
C ALA A 101 2.50 1.68 -6.10
N ILE A 102 2.61 2.29 -4.91
CA ILE A 102 1.69 2.07 -3.79
C ILE A 102 1.48 3.39 -3.05
N TRP A 103 0.25 3.70 -2.72
CA TRP A 103 -0.13 4.77 -1.82
C TRP A 103 -1.41 4.38 -1.08
N SER A 104 -1.49 4.62 0.22
CA SER A 104 -2.70 4.44 1.03
C SER A 104 -3.13 5.75 1.68
N GLY A 105 -4.43 5.95 1.78
CA GLY A 105 -5.04 7.12 2.39
C GLY A 105 -6.55 7.09 2.27
N GLU A 106 -7.16 8.26 2.35
CA GLU A 106 -8.61 8.40 2.19
C GLU A 106 -8.93 9.12 0.88
N ILE A 107 -9.96 8.64 0.20
CA ILE A 107 -10.61 9.29 -0.93
C ILE A 107 -12.11 9.29 -0.66
N GLN A 108 -12.74 10.47 -0.70
CA GLN A 108 -14.17 10.66 -0.36
C GLN A 108 -14.54 10.09 1.02
N GLY A 109 -13.63 10.25 2.00
CA GLY A 109 -13.80 9.76 3.36
C GLY A 109 -13.77 8.23 3.51
N LYS A 110 -13.30 7.50 2.48
CA LYS A 110 -13.14 6.04 2.50
C LYS A 110 -11.67 5.66 2.44
N PRO A 111 -11.22 4.67 3.24
CA PRO A 111 -9.89 4.11 3.14
C PRO A 111 -9.67 3.45 1.77
N VAL A 112 -8.57 3.77 1.12
CA VAL A 112 -8.21 3.20 -0.20
C VAL A 112 -6.71 2.96 -0.31
N VAL A 113 -6.32 2.03 -1.20
CA VAL A 113 -4.94 1.87 -1.63
C VAL A 113 -4.86 1.99 -3.15
N MET A 114 -4.04 2.91 -3.62
CA MET A 114 -3.69 3.04 -5.04
C MET A 114 -2.51 2.13 -5.35
N ILE A 115 -2.64 1.32 -6.39
CA ILE A 115 -1.60 0.39 -6.85
C ILE A 115 -1.38 0.58 -8.34
N GLY A 116 -0.12 0.77 -8.71
CA GLY A 116 0.28 0.87 -10.11
C GLY A 116 1.25 -0.25 -10.51
N HIS A 117 1.14 -0.70 -11.75
CA HIS A 117 2.05 -1.68 -12.31
C HIS A 117 2.54 -1.28 -13.71
N ARG A 118 3.77 -1.72 -14.07
CA ARG A 118 4.50 -1.15 -15.20
C ARG A 118 4.69 -2.08 -16.39
N LYS A 119 4.16 -3.31 -16.32
CA LYS A 119 4.13 -4.27 -17.43
C LYS A 119 2.73 -4.85 -17.60
N GLY A 120 2.50 -5.59 -18.68
CA GLY A 120 1.16 -6.07 -19.03
C GLY A 120 0.23 -4.91 -19.38
N ASN A 121 -0.92 -4.82 -18.74
CA ASN A 121 -1.91 -3.75 -18.97
C ASN A 121 -1.46 -2.37 -18.48
N ARG A 122 -0.49 -2.30 -17.56
CA ARG A 122 0.08 -1.05 -17.02
C ARG A 122 -0.96 -0.14 -16.37
N ASP A 123 -1.84 -0.72 -15.57
CA ASP A 123 -2.99 -0.05 -14.98
C ASP A 123 -2.62 0.72 -13.68
N LEU A 124 -3.42 1.73 -13.36
CA LEU A 124 -3.57 2.31 -12.03
C LEU A 124 -4.88 1.79 -11.42
N LEU A 125 -4.80 1.10 -10.30
CA LEU A 125 -5.91 0.46 -9.61
C LEU A 125 -6.15 1.13 -8.25
N LYS A 126 -7.41 1.24 -7.84
CA LYS A 126 -7.83 1.64 -6.50
C LYS A 126 -8.43 0.42 -5.79
N PHE A 127 -7.84 0.02 -4.68
CA PHE A 127 -8.39 -1.00 -3.79
C PHE A 127 -9.18 -0.34 -2.67
N CYS A 128 -10.36 -0.87 -2.37
CA CYS A 128 -11.24 -0.39 -1.30
C CYS A 128 -12.06 -1.56 -0.72
N TRP A 129 -12.74 -1.29 0.40
CA TRP A 129 -13.69 -2.22 1.01
C TRP A 129 -15.11 -1.75 0.77
N GLU A 130 -15.94 -2.58 0.16
CA GLU A 130 -17.36 -2.29 -0.08
C GLU A 130 -18.21 -3.54 0.06
N ASN A 131 -19.39 -3.41 0.68
CA ASN A 131 -20.34 -4.51 0.85
C ASN A 131 -19.74 -5.78 1.48
N GLY A 132 -18.79 -5.63 2.41
CA GLY A 132 -18.17 -6.75 3.11
C GLY A 132 -17.09 -7.49 2.32
N GLN A 133 -16.52 -6.88 1.29
CA GLN A 133 -15.46 -7.49 0.48
C GLN A 133 -14.49 -6.45 -0.11
N TYR A 134 -13.28 -6.91 -0.48
CA TYR A 134 -12.31 -6.08 -1.20
C TYR A 134 -12.71 -5.94 -2.67
N HIS A 135 -12.60 -4.73 -3.17
CA HIS A 135 -12.82 -4.37 -4.57
C HIS A 135 -11.58 -3.72 -5.14
N ALA A 136 -11.32 -3.96 -6.43
CA ALA A 136 -10.30 -3.24 -7.19
C ALA A 136 -10.98 -2.56 -8.38
N GLU A 137 -10.88 -1.24 -8.41
CA GLU A 137 -11.42 -0.37 -9.46
C GLU A 137 -10.28 0.09 -10.37
N LEU A 138 -10.53 0.09 -11.68
CA LEU A 138 -9.61 0.63 -12.66
C LEU A 138 -9.76 2.17 -12.71
N ILE A 139 -8.67 2.88 -12.39
CA ILE A 139 -8.63 4.35 -12.45
C ILE A 139 -8.09 4.81 -13.80
N ASP A 140 -7.00 4.18 -14.26
CA ASP A 140 -6.42 4.47 -15.57
C ASP A 140 -5.73 3.23 -16.13
N TYR A 141 -5.59 3.16 -17.44
CA TYR A 141 -5.03 2.01 -18.14
C TYR A 141 -3.86 2.42 -19.04
N ASP A 142 -2.99 1.46 -19.32
CA ASP A 142 -1.83 1.63 -20.24
C ASP A 142 -0.89 2.79 -19.87
N CYS A 143 -0.90 3.23 -18.63
CA CYS A 143 -0.15 4.40 -18.15
C CYS A 143 1.17 4.03 -17.45
N GLY A 144 1.29 2.86 -16.85
CA GLY A 144 2.52 2.36 -16.22
C GLY A 144 3.00 3.20 -15.04
N PRO A 145 2.21 3.30 -13.96
CA PRO A 145 2.54 4.15 -12.83
C PRO A 145 3.78 3.68 -12.10
N ALA A 146 4.75 4.58 -11.91
CA ALA A 146 5.95 4.35 -11.11
C ALA A 146 5.79 4.83 -9.67
N ASN A 147 4.95 5.83 -9.44
CA ASN A 147 4.60 6.35 -8.12
C ASN A 147 3.19 6.92 -8.15
N ALA A 148 2.54 6.94 -6.97
CA ALA A 148 1.27 7.62 -6.77
C ALA A 148 1.28 8.32 -5.41
N TYR A 149 0.57 9.45 -5.30
CA TYR A 149 0.39 10.17 -4.05
C TYR A 149 -0.96 10.88 -4.03
N GLY A 150 -1.75 10.63 -2.99
CA GLY A 150 -3.04 11.28 -2.79
C GLY A 150 -2.94 12.47 -1.83
N PHE A 151 -3.75 13.48 -2.08
CA PHE A 151 -3.86 14.66 -1.22
C PHE A 151 -5.25 15.28 -1.33
N HIS A 152 -5.64 16.00 -0.27
CA HIS A 152 -6.88 16.77 -0.22
C HIS A 152 -6.58 18.25 -0.45
N LYS A 153 -7.38 18.91 -1.28
CA LYS A 153 -7.28 20.34 -1.54
C LYS A 153 -8.63 20.92 -1.96
N ASP A 154 -8.99 22.07 -1.37
CA ASP A 154 -10.18 22.85 -1.73
C ASP A 154 -11.50 22.03 -1.71
N GLY A 155 -11.61 21.08 -0.76
CA GLY A 155 -12.79 20.22 -0.59
C GLY A 155 -12.85 19.01 -1.53
N LYS A 156 -11.82 18.75 -2.29
CA LYS A 156 -11.71 17.62 -3.22
C LYS A 156 -10.49 16.75 -2.93
N ASP A 157 -10.58 15.49 -3.31
CA ASP A 157 -9.48 14.55 -3.24
C ASP A 157 -8.82 14.39 -4.59
N TYR A 158 -7.50 14.29 -4.57
CA TYR A 158 -6.67 14.14 -5.76
C TYR A 158 -5.67 13.01 -5.57
N VAL A 159 -5.37 12.32 -6.66
CA VAL A 159 -4.21 11.45 -6.77
C VAL A 159 -3.34 11.94 -7.92
N ILE A 160 -2.08 12.22 -7.66
CA ILE A 160 -1.07 12.46 -8.68
C ILE A 160 -0.31 11.16 -8.94
N SER A 161 -0.07 10.84 -10.20
CA SER A 161 0.68 9.67 -10.64
C SER A 161 1.81 10.04 -11.59
N THR A 162 2.94 9.37 -11.45
CA THR A 162 4.03 9.45 -12.43
C THR A 162 3.92 8.25 -13.37
N ASN A 163 3.29 8.45 -14.51
CA ASN A 163 3.02 7.45 -15.53
C ASN A 163 4.26 7.26 -16.42
N ARG A 164 5.23 6.51 -15.90
CA ARG A 164 6.58 6.42 -16.47
C ARG A 164 6.60 5.86 -17.89
N GLU A 165 5.76 4.89 -18.19
CA GLU A 165 5.81 4.17 -19.47
C GLU A 165 5.28 5.01 -20.64
N ILE A 166 4.61 6.13 -20.35
CA ILE A 166 4.13 7.09 -21.34
C ILE A 166 4.69 8.51 -21.16
N ASN A 167 5.68 8.68 -20.24
CA ASN A 167 6.32 9.95 -19.92
C ASN A 167 5.34 11.06 -19.49
N GLU A 168 4.36 10.71 -18.67
CA GLU A 168 3.30 11.60 -18.22
C GLU A 168 3.33 11.79 -16.70
N ILE A 169 2.86 12.95 -16.24
CA ILE A 169 2.40 13.18 -14.87
C ILE A 169 0.90 13.43 -14.96
N ALA A 170 0.10 12.53 -14.46
CA ALA A 170 -1.36 12.62 -14.43
C ALA A 170 -1.87 13.05 -13.05
N MET A 171 -3.01 13.74 -13.03
CA MET A 171 -3.73 14.07 -11.81
C MET A 171 -5.18 13.66 -11.97
N TYR A 172 -5.65 12.83 -11.05
CA TYR A 172 -7.02 12.33 -10.99
C TYR A 172 -7.76 13.05 -9.87
N GLU A 173 -8.90 13.63 -10.19
CA GLU A 173 -9.82 14.29 -9.24
C GLU A 173 -10.95 13.35 -8.90
N PHE A 174 -11.30 13.30 -7.61
CA PHE A 174 -12.42 12.52 -7.08
C PHE A 174 -13.43 13.48 -6.43
N ASP A 175 -14.67 13.51 -6.97
CA ASP A 175 -15.79 14.35 -6.52
C ASP A 175 -16.68 13.65 -5.51
#